data_31d0132555a71c753b57ecf498bd4530
#
_entry.id   31d0132555a71c753b57ecf498bd4530
#
_cell.length_a   1.000
_cell.length_b   1.000
_cell.length_c   1.000
_cell.angle_alpha   90.00
_cell.angle_beta   90.00
_cell.angle_gamma   90.00
#
_symmetry.space_group_name_H-M   'P 1'
#
loop_
_entity.id
_entity.type
_entity.pdbx_description
1 polymer ?
#
loop_
_entity_poly.entity_id
_entity_poly.type
_entity_poly.pdbx_seq_one_letter_code
_entity_poly.pdbx_strand_id
1 'polypeptide(L)'
;MKRLASMVYFALPLAAFVAGAAAQTPAPMDRSSLPIKEPDYPHSTVLDARDTKPPPRFQVTAPAGAPNVLIVLVDDMGFGMSSAFGGPINMPTVQTLADQGLRYNHFHTTALCAPTRTALLSGRNHHMNNMGSITETATAFPGNPGQRPNNVAPMAEMLRLNGYSTA
;
A
#
# COMPACT_ATOMS: atom_id res chain seq x y z
N MET A 1 56.26 -68.14 -24.41
CA MET A 1 55.70 -66.83 -24.79
C MET A 1 54.28 -66.69 -24.14
N LYS A 2 54.20 -66.00 -23.00
CA LYS A 2 52.95 -65.80 -22.27
C LYS A 2 52.43 -64.38 -22.57
N ARG A 3 51.28 -64.26 -23.19
CA ARG A 3 50.59 -62.94 -23.40
C ARG A 3 49.81 -62.62 -22.17
N LEU A 4 50.15 -61.50 -21.51
CA LEU A 4 49.31 -60.85 -20.48
C LEU A 4 48.17 -60.08 -21.17
N ALA A 5 46.94 -60.40 -20.82
CA ALA A 5 45.77 -59.63 -21.20
C ALA A 5 45.58 -58.50 -20.15
N SER A 6 45.66 -57.25 -20.60
CA SER A 6 45.45 -56.08 -19.76
C SER A 6 43.92 -55.77 -19.72
N MET A 7 43.32 -55.89 -18.55
CA MET A 7 41.93 -55.63 -18.33
C MET A 7 41.79 -54.15 -17.92
N VAL A 8 41.21 -53.31 -18.81
CA VAL A 8 40.96 -51.90 -18.58
C VAL A 8 39.60 -51.78 -17.92
N TYR A 9 39.57 -51.35 -16.65
CA TYR A 9 38.35 -51.01 -15.96
C TYR A 9 37.94 -49.56 -16.31
N PHE A 10 36.84 -49.41 -17.01
CA PHE A 10 36.19 -48.11 -17.19
C PHE A 10 35.35 -47.81 -15.96
N ALA A 11 35.79 -46.89 -15.13
CA ALA A 11 34.99 -46.34 -14.06
C ALA A 11 34.09 -45.20 -14.63
N LEU A 12 32.78 -45.42 -14.77
CA LEU A 12 31.83 -44.37 -15.04
C LEU A 12 31.65 -43.53 -13.79
N PRO A 13 31.81 -42.18 -13.84
CA PRO A 13 31.41 -41.33 -12.73
C PRO A 13 29.87 -41.23 -12.68
N LEU A 14 29.29 -41.68 -11.58
CA LEU A 14 27.90 -41.50 -11.26
C LEU A 14 27.71 -40.02 -10.84
N ALA A 15 27.36 -39.15 -11.80
CA ALA A 15 26.99 -37.78 -11.51
C ALA A 15 25.63 -37.77 -10.81
N ALA A 16 25.65 -37.60 -9.50
CA ALA A 16 24.44 -37.36 -8.72
C ALA A 16 23.88 -35.97 -9.09
N PHE A 17 22.81 -35.96 -9.87
CA PHE A 17 22.02 -34.75 -10.11
C PHE A 17 21.31 -34.41 -8.81
N VAL A 18 21.87 -33.50 -8.02
CA VAL A 18 21.16 -32.81 -6.95
C VAL A 18 20.25 -31.80 -7.63
N ALA A 19 19.01 -32.20 -7.88
CA ALA A 19 17.96 -31.27 -8.26
C ALA A 19 17.71 -30.32 -7.08
N GLY A 20 18.41 -29.19 -7.07
CA GLY A 20 18.11 -28.10 -6.16
C GLY A 20 16.66 -27.65 -6.42
N ALA A 21 15.79 -27.83 -5.43
CA ALA A 21 14.48 -27.21 -5.44
C ALA A 21 14.69 -25.70 -5.50
N ALA A 22 14.58 -25.11 -6.68
CA ALA A 22 14.57 -23.67 -6.84
C ALA A 22 13.42 -23.14 -5.98
N ALA A 23 13.73 -22.33 -4.99
CA ALA A 23 12.75 -21.60 -4.22
C ALA A 23 11.93 -20.77 -5.23
N GLN A 24 10.67 -21.14 -5.45
CA GLN A 24 9.79 -20.42 -6.33
C GLN A 24 9.60 -19.03 -5.73
N THR A 25 10.06 -18.02 -6.45
CA THR A 25 9.76 -16.63 -6.09
C THR A 25 8.23 -16.49 -6.11
N PRO A 26 7.60 -16.03 -5.02
CA PRO A 26 6.15 -15.88 -4.98
C PRO A 26 5.70 -15.00 -6.16
N ALA A 27 4.66 -15.43 -6.87
CA ALA A 27 4.06 -14.62 -7.93
C ALA A 27 3.68 -13.23 -7.38
N PRO A 28 3.86 -12.16 -8.16
CA PRO A 28 3.47 -10.83 -7.71
C PRO A 28 1.98 -10.81 -7.37
N MET A 29 1.63 -10.19 -6.23
CA MET A 29 0.24 -10.06 -5.78
C MET A 29 -0.58 -9.26 -6.80
N ASP A 30 -1.75 -9.77 -7.17
CA ASP A 30 -2.72 -9.01 -7.96
C ASP A 30 -3.35 -7.91 -7.10
N ARG A 31 -3.10 -6.66 -7.47
CA ARG A 31 -3.58 -5.44 -6.79
C ARG A 31 -4.68 -4.73 -7.57
N SER A 32 -5.24 -5.37 -8.60
CA SER A 32 -6.30 -4.79 -9.43
C SER A 32 -7.62 -4.61 -8.69
N SER A 33 -7.82 -5.37 -7.62
CA SER A 33 -9.00 -5.28 -6.75
C SER A 33 -8.62 -5.39 -5.27
N LEU A 34 -9.42 -4.76 -4.40
CA LEU A 34 -9.25 -4.77 -2.95
C LEU A 34 -10.49 -5.34 -2.26
N PRO A 35 -10.31 -6.11 -1.20
CA PRO A 35 -9.05 -6.59 -0.63
C PRO A 35 -8.33 -7.56 -1.58
N ILE A 36 -6.99 -7.61 -1.48
CA ILE A 36 -6.19 -8.55 -2.28
C ILE A 36 -6.59 -9.97 -1.91
N LYS A 37 -6.94 -10.76 -2.93
CA LYS A 37 -7.42 -12.13 -2.73
C LYS A 37 -6.27 -13.05 -2.29
N GLU A 38 -6.53 -13.87 -1.29
CA GLU A 38 -5.63 -14.93 -0.89
C GLU A 38 -5.50 -15.98 -2.00
N PRO A 39 -4.29 -16.49 -2.30
CA PRO A 39 -4.09 -17.56 -3.27
C PRO A 39 -4.82 -18.85 -2.84
N ASP A 40 -5.31 -19.60 -3.81
CA ASP A 40 -5.80 -20.94 -3.54
C ASP A 40 -4.60 -21.87 -3.28
N TYR A 41 -4.53 -22.47 -2.08
CA TYR A 41 -3.51 -23.42 -1.72
C TYR A 41 -3.94 -24.85 -2.06
N PRO A 42 -3.03 -25.68 -2.57
CA PRO A 42 -3.36 -27.09 -2.81
C PRO A 42 -3.67 -27.80 -1.50
N HIS A 43 -4.71 -28.64 -1.52
CA HIS A 43 -5.04 -29.46 -0.36
C HIS A 43 -3.93 -30.48 -0.09
N SER A 44 -3.60 -30.69 1.19
CA SER A 44 -2.66 -31.74 1.58
C SER A 44 -3.28 -33.11 1.33
N THR A 45 -2.53 -33.99 0.70
CA THR A 45 -2.87 -35.43 0.58
C THR A 45 -2.28 -36.28 1.70
N VAL A 46 -1.52 -35.65 2.60
CA VAL A 46 -0.91 -36.32 3.77
C VAL A 46 -1.97 -36.39 4.87
N LEU A 47 -2.25 -37.61 5.34
CA LEU A 47 -3.30 -37.86 6.33
C LEU A 47 -2.88 -37.51 7.76
N ASP A 48 -1.59 -37.61 8.07
CA ASP A 48 -1.08 -37.27 9.40
C ASP A 48 -0.59 -35.81 9.42
N ALA A 49 -1.19 -34.99 10.26
CA ALA A 49 -0.85 -33.58 10.40
C ALA A 49 0.59 -33.32 10.86
N ARG A 50 1.25 -34.31 11.49
CA ARG A 50 2.66 -34.21 11.91
C ARG A 50 3.63 -34.29 10.74
N ASP A 51 3.22 -34.94 9.66
CA ASP A 51 4.03 -35.16 8.46
C ASP A 51 3.70 -34.15 7.34
N THR A 52 2.66 -33.34 7.54
CA THR A 52 2.28 -32.33 6.55
C THR A 52 2.98 -30.99 6.80
N LYS A 53 3.29 -30.29 5.71
CA LYS A 53 3.79 -28.92 5.78
C LYS A 53 2.63 -27.95 5.62
N PRO A 54 2.43 -27.01 6.56
CA PRO A 54 1.39 -26.00 6.42
C PRO A 54 1.72 -25.09 5.23
N PRO A 55 0.70 -24.53 4.55
CA PRO A 55 0.92 -23.51 3.53
C PRO A 55 1.57 -22.26 4.16
N PRO A 56 2.30 -21.46 3.38
CA PRO A 56 2.84 -20.21 3.86
C PRO A 56 1.70 -19.28 4.30
N ARG A 57 1.94 -18.53 5.39
CA ARG A 57 0.95 -17.56 5.86
C ARG A 57 0.77 -16.46 4.81
N PHE A 58 -0.46 -16.26 4.36
CA PHE A 58 -0.78 -15.14 3.47
C PHE A 58 -0.70 -13.82 4.25
N GLN A 59 0.10 -12.90 3.74
CA GLN A 59 0.26 -11.57 4.31
C GLN A 59 0.43 -10.57 3.17
N VAL A 60 -0.46 -9.60 3.12
CA VAL A 60 -0.34 -8.48 2.18
C VAL A 60 0.73 -7.53 2.70
N THR A 61 1.72 -7.25 1.86
CA THR A 61 2.80 -6.30 2.15
C THR A 61 2.80 -5.20 1.10
N ALA A 62 3.25 -4.01 1.46
CA ALA A 62 3.45 -2.95 0.48
C ALA A 62 4.41 -3.38 -0.64
N PRO A 63 4.29 -2.84 -1.86
CA PRO A 63 5.23 -3.12 -2.94
C PRO A 63 6.68 -2.82 -2.51
N ALA A 64 7.63 -3.62 -2.99
CA ALA A 64 9.04 -3.35 -2.74
C ALA A 64 9.42 -1.96 -3.28
N GLY A 65 10.08 -1.15 -2.45
CA GLY A 65 10.45 0.22 -2.80
C GLY A 65 9.29 1.23 -2.75
N ALA A 66 8.11 0.83 -2.24
CA ALA A 66 7.01 1.76 -2.06
C ALA A 66 7.40 2.92 -1.14
N PRO A 67 7.14 4.18 -1.53
CA PRO A 67 7.52 5.34 -0.73
C PRO A 67 6.64 5.48 0.51
N ASN A 68 7.21 6.07 1.56
CA ASN A 68 6.40 6.61 2.66
C ASN A 68 5.72 7.89 2.21
N VAL A 69 4.49 8.11 2.68
CA VAL A 69 3.71 9.31 2.37
C VAL A 69 3.35 10.01 3.67
N LEU A 70 3.75 11.27 3.78
CA LEU A 70 3.36 12.14 4.89
C LEU A 70 2.51 13.28 4.36
N ILE A 71 1.29 13.43 4.89
CA ILE A 71 0.40 14.54 4.59
C ILE A 71 0.32 15.43 5.83
N VAL A 72 0.72 16.70 5.68
CA VAL A 72 0.59 17.72 6.72
C VAL A 72 -0.49 18.69 6.29
N LEU A 73 -1.63 18.68 6.98
CA LEU A 73 -2.75 19.56 6.72
C LEU A 73 -2.82 20.61 7.83
N VAL A 74 -2.46 21.82 7.50
CA VAL A 74 -2.50 22.93 8.45
C VAL A 74 -3.92 23.48 8.51
N ASP A 75 -4.44 23.65 9.72
CA ASP A 75 -5.78 24.15 9.95
C ASP A 75 -5.82 25.68 9.92
N ASP A 76 -6.89 26.24 9.39
CA ASP A 76 -7.17 27.70 9.34
C ASP A 76 -6.06 28.57 8.75
N MET A 77 -5.22 28.00 7.87
CA MET A 77 -4.15 28.75 7.21
C MET A 77 -4.51 29.07 5.76
N GLY A 78 -4.59 30.37 5.47
CA GLY A 78 -4.84 30.85 4.10
C GLY A 78 -3.58 30.83 3.23
N PHE A 79 -3.78 30.91 1.91
CA PHE A 79 -2.72 30.83 0.89
C PHE A 79 -1.58 31.86 1.14
N GLY A 80 -1.90 33.10 1.45
CA GLY A 80 -0.94 34.18 1.63
C GLY A 80 -0.32 34.27 3.03
N MET A 81 -0.44 33.26 3.89
CA MET A 81 0.09 33.34 5.26
C MET A 81 1.52 32.83 5.37
N SER A 82 1.87 31.77 4.66
CA SER A 82 3.20 31.17 4.69
C SER A 82 4.24 31.99 3.91
N SER A 83 5.46 32.08 4.44
CA SER A 83 6.62 32.66 3.73
C SER A 83 6.88 32.02 2.37
N ALA A 84 6.57 30.73 2.21
CA ALA A 84 6.70 30.01 0.94
C ALA A 84 5.84 30.60 -0.19
N PHE A 85 4.81 31.37 0.13
CA PHE A 85 3.97 32.11 -0.81
C PHE A 85 4.03 33.62 -0.62
N GLY A 86 5.09 34.12 0.02
CA GLY A 86 5.31 35.55 0.26
C GLY A 86 4.56 36.11 1.47
N GLY A 87 4.00 35.26 2.32
CA GLY A 87 3.29 35.65 3.52
C GLY A 87 4.19 36.03 4.70
N PRO A 88 3.62 36.61 5.76
CA PRO A 88 4.37 37.14 6.89
C PRO A 88 4.86 36.05 7.87
N ILE A 89 4.32 34.83 7.80
CA ILE A 89 4.67 33.77 8.74
C ILE A 89 5.91 33.05 8.24
N ASN A 90 6.98 33.13 8.99
CA ASN A 90 8.22 32.43 8.68
C ASN A 90 8.06 30.91 8.93
N MET A 91 8.09 30.14 7.84
CA MET A 91 7.95 28.68 7.85
C MET A 91 9.11 28.04 7.10
N PRO A 92 10.31 27.95 7.70
CA PRO A 92 11.54 27.56 6.99
C PRO A 92 11.48 26.13 6.44
N THR A 93 10.85 25.18 7.13
CA THR A 93 10.67 23.82 6.63
C THR A 93 9.74 23.78 5.42
N VAL A 94 8.64 24.53 5.44
CA VAL A 94 7.73 24.65 4.29
C VAL A 94 8.41 25.34 3.13
N GLN A 95 9.25 26.36 3.38
CA GLN A 95 10.06 27.00 2.36
C GLN A 95 11.03 26.00 1.71
N THR A 96 11.73 25.17 2.48
CA THR A 96 12.62 24.13 1.96
C THR A 96 11.87 23.14 1.09
N LEU A 97 10.70 22.68 1.52
CA LEU A 97 9.86 21.79 0.71
C LEU A 97 9.40 22.45 -0.58
N ALA A 98 9.04 23.74 -0.52
CA ALA A 98 8.62 24.50 -1.69
C ALA A 98 9.77 24.72 -2.70
N ASP A 99 11.00 24.88 -2.22
CA ASP A 99 12.19 25.09 -3.06
C ASP A 99 12.69 23.79 -3.71
N GLN A 100 12.42 22.64 -3.09
CA GLN A 100 12.82 21.32 -3.56
C GLN A 100 11.71 20.55 -4.28
N GLY A 101 10.48 21.04 -4.24
CA GLY A 101 9.30 20.37 -4.75
C GLY A 101 8.43 21.25 -5.64
N LEU A 102 7.14 20.94 -5.65
CA LEU A 102 6.14 21.66 -6.42
C LEU A 102 5.37 22.63 -5.52
N ARG A 103 5.15 23.84 -6.00
CA ARG A 103 4.24 24.81 -5.40
C ARG A 103 3.04 25.02 -6.32
N TYR A 104 1.86 24.75 -5.80
CA TYR A 104 0.62 25.00 -6.52
C TYR A 104 0.09 26.37 -6.15
N ASN A 105 -0.04 27.27 -7.11
CA ASN A 105 -0.63 28.59 -6.95
C ASN A 105 -2.11 28.64 -7.34
N HIS A 106 -2.65 27.50 -7.79
CA HIS A 106 -4.05 27.34 -8.16
C HIS A 106 -4.59 26.06 -7.50
N PHE A 107 -4.87 26.12 -6.20
CA PHE A 107 -5.31 25.01 -5.39
C PHE A 107 -6.55 25.43 -4.59
N HIS A 108 -7.63 24.68 -4.77
CA HIS A 108 -8.91 24.97 -4.15
C HIS A 108 -9.27 23.95 -3.09
N THR A 109 -9.77 24.42 -1.97
CA THR A 109 -10.37 23.61 -0.91
C THR A 109 -11.84 24.00 -0.75
N THR A 110 -12.57 23.30 0.12
CA THR A 110 -13.86 23.78 0.58
C THR A 110 -13.66 24.95 1.58
N ALA A 111 -14.72 25.64 1.92
CA ALA A 111 -14.66 26.77 2.85
C ALA A 111 -14.39 26.35 4.32
N LEU A 112 -14.50 25.05 4.64
CA LEU A 112 -14.45 24.55 6.02
C LEU A 112 -13.52 23.32 6.14
N CYS A 113 -13.01 23.12 7.36
CA CYS A 113 -12.05 22.04 7.67
C CYS A 113 -12.64 20.64 7.45
N ALA A 114 -13.78 20.29 8.01
CA ALA A 114 -14.34 18.94 7.93
C ALA A 114 -14.70 18.52 6.49
N PRO A 115 -15.36 19.33 5.65
CA PRO A 115 -15.58 19.03 4.24
C PRO A 115 -14.28 18.86 3.46
N THR A 116 -13.27 19.72 3.68
CA THR A 116 -11.95 19.60 3.04
C THR A 116 -11.26 18.30 3.43
N ARG A 117 -11.24 17.98 4.73
CA ARG A 117 -10.59 16.75 5.24
C ARG A 117 -11.25 15.50 4.69
N THR A 118 -12.57 15.43 4.67
CA THR A 118 -13.27 14.26 4.15
C THR A 118 -13.09 14.10 2.65
N ALA A 119 -13.04 15.19 1.88
CA ALA A 119 -12.77 15.17 0.46
C ALA A 119 -11.33 14.68 0.19
N LEU A 120 -10.34 15.20 0.91
CA LEU A 120 -8.94 14.80 0.81
C LEU A 120 -8.77 13.31 1.12
N LEU A 121 -9.34 12.84 2.23
CA LEU A 121 -9.15 11.46 2.70
C LEU A 121 -9.89 10.42 1.86
N SER A 122 -10.92 10.81 1.12
CA SER A 122 -11.73 9.88 0.31
C SER A 122 -11.51 10.01 -1.20
N GLY A 123 -10.92 11.11 -1.65
CA GLY A 123 -10.84 11.45 -3.08
C GLY A 123 -12.21 11.75 -3.71
N ARG A 124 -13.25 12.02 -2.91
CA ARG A 124 -14.61 12.27 -3.37
C ARG A 124 -15.10 13.64 -2.92
N ASN A 125 -16.05 14.20 -3.67
CA ASN A 125 -16.71 15.43 -3.28
C ASN A 125 -17.29 15.30 -1.86
N HIS A 126 -17.20 16.37 -1.08
CA HIS A 126 -17.61 16.38 0.32
C HIS A 126 -19.12 16.13 0.52
N HIS A 127 -19.98 16.56 -0.40
CA HIS A 127 -21.42 16.23 -0.35
C HIS A 127 -21.67 14.73 -0.56
N MET A 128 -20.86 14.05 -1.42
CA MET A 128 -20.91 12.59 -1.56
C MET A 128 -20.44 11.85 -0.30
N ASN A 129 -19.68 12.55 0.54
CA ASN A 129 -19.28 12.09 1.86
C ASN A 129 -20.25 12.46 2.98
N ASN A 130 -21.43 13.01 2.63
CA ASN A 130 -22.38 13.52 3.60
C ASN A 130 -21.83 14.64 4.51
N MET A 131 -20.84 15.38 4.02
CA MET A 131 -20.14 16.43 4.75
C MET A 131 -20.27 17.77 4.01
N GLY A 132 -21.51 18.21 3.80
CA GLY A 132 -21.80 19.51 3.16
C GLY A 132 -21.30 20.69 3.98
N SER A 133 -21.25 20.53 5.31
CA SER A 133 -20.74 21.49 6.28
C SER A 133 -19.93 20.79 7.38
N ILE A 134 -19.59 21.48 8.45
CA ILE A 134 -19.01 20.89 9.66
C ILE A 134 -20.07 20.05 10.40
N THR A 135 -19.61 19.09 11.21
CA THR A 135 -20.49 18.14 11.90
C THR A 135 -21.49 18.81 12.85
N GLU A 136 -21.11 19.96 13.43
CA GLU A 136 -21.92 20.76 14.35
C GLU A 136 -23.18 21.36 13.69
N THR A 137 -23.13 21.48 12.36
CA THR A 137 -24.25 21.98 11.56
C THR A 137 -24.86 20.89 10.68
N ALA A 138 -24.62 19.63 11.01
CA ALA A 138 -25.20 18.51 10.31
C ALA A 138 -26.72 18.52 10.37
N THR A 139 -27.35 18.04 9.29
CA THR A 139 -28.81 17.98 9.15
C THR A 139 -29.20 16.60 8.62
N ALA A 140 -30.51 16.29 8.67
CA ALA A 140 -31.01 15.04 8.06
C ALA A 140 -31.11 15.10 6.52
N PHE A 141 -30.78 16.24 5.90
CA PHE A 141 -30.85 16.36 4.45
C PHE A 141 -29.70 15.64 3.74
N PRO A 142 -29.95 15.06 2.56
CA PRO A 142 -28.93 14.41 1.75
C PRO A 142 -27.71 15.30 1.51
N GLY A 143 -26.53 14.73 1.61
CA GLY A 143 -25.27 15.45 1.44
C GLY A 143 -24.74 16.17 2.68
N ASN A 144 -25.52 16.27 3.77
CA ASN A 144 -25.10 16.92 5.01
C ASN A 144 -25.45 16.19 6.32
N PRO A 145 -25.59 14.87 6.37
CA PRO A 145 -25.80 14.15 7.65
C PRO A 145 -24.59 14.19 8.59
N GLY A 146 -23.42 14.66 8.15
CA GLY A 146 -22.22 14.75 8.99
C GLY A 146 -21.52 13.42 9.24
N GLN A 147 -21.95 12.35 8.59
CA GLN A 147 -21.37 11.03 8.73
C GLN A 147 -21.05 10.43 7.35
N ARG A 148 -19.80 10.06 7.14
CA ARG A 148 -19.34 9.43 5.90
C ARG A 148 -20.10 8.13 5.64
N PRO A 149 -20.59 7.88 4.41
CA PRO A 149 -21.22 6.61 4.06
C PRO A 149 -20.23 5.44 4.14
N ASN A 150 -20.72 4.26 4.55
CA ASN A 150 -19.87 3.06 4.70
C ASN A 150 -19.28 2.54 3.39
N ASN A 151 -19.89 2.88 2.24
CA ASN A 151 -19.40 2.52 0.91
C ASN A 151 -18.34 3.49 0.37
N VAL A 152 -17.90 4.46 1.15
CA VAL A 152 -16.80 5.35 0.81
C VAL A 152 -15.58 4.99 1.65
N ALA A 153 -14.61 4.32 1.04
CA ALA A 153 -13.37 3.98 1.70
C ALA A 153 -12.45 5.20 1.84
N PRO A 154 -11.88 5.46 3.01
CA PRO A 154 -10.82 6.45 3.16
C PRO A 154 -9.50 5.94 2.57
N MET A 155 -8.64 6.87 2.14
CA MET A 155 -7.32 6.57 1.57
C MET A 155 -6.48 5.67 2.49
N ALA A 156 -6.51 5.91 3.80
CA ALA A 156 -5.82 5.08 4.78
C ALA A 156 -6.27 3.61 4.72
N GLU A 157 -7.55 3.35 4.56
CA GLU A 157 -8.07 1.98 4.40
C GLU A 157 -7.58 1.34 3.10
N MET A 158 -7.62 2.08 1.99
CA MET A 158 -7.09 1.57 0.71
C MET A 158 -5.60 1.25 0.79
N LEU A 159 -4.81 2.10 1.45
CA LEU A 159 -3.39 1.87 1.67
C LEU A 159 -3.15 0.66 2.59
N ARG A 160 -3.91 0.53 3.68
CA ARG A 160 -3.85 -0.61 4.59
C ARG A 160 -4.14 -1.93 3.86
N LEU A 161 -5.16 -1.97 3.02
CA LEU A 161 -5.49 -3.15 2.20
C LEU A 161 -4.40 -3.47 1.17
N ASN A 162 -3.53 -2.51 0.84
CA ASN A 162 -2.35 -2.71 0.01
C ASN A 162 -1.06 -3.02 0.81
N GLY A 163 -1.16 -3.20 2.13
CA GLY A 163 -0.06 -3.62 2.98
C GLY A 163 0.80 -2.48 3.54
N TYR A 164 0.34 -1.23 3.45
CA TYR A 164 0.96 -0.12 4.17
C TYR A 164 0.52 -0.10 5.64
N SER A 165 1.40 0.37 6.51
CA SER A 165 1.00 0.85 7.83
C SER A 165 0.43 2.25 7.70
N THR A 166 -0.67 2.53 8.41
CA THR A 166 -1.33 3.84 8.40
C THR A 166 -1.56 4.32 9.82
N ALA A 167 -1.41 5.61 10.05
CA ALA A 167 -1.63 6.28 11.33
C ALA A 167 -2.44 7.56 11.13
#